data_6183f80ebc5de2c7bc69154e7b238026
#
_entry.id   6183f80ebc5de2c7bc69154e7b238026
#
_cell.length_a   1.000
_cell.length_b   1.000
_cell.length_c   1.000
_cell.angle_alpha   90.00
_cell.angle_beta   90.00
_cell.angle_gamma   90.00
#
_symmetry.space_group_name_H-M   'P 1'
#
loop_
_entity.id
_entity.type
_entity.pdbx_description
1 polymer ?
#
loop_
_entity_poly.entity_id
_entity_poly.type
_entity_poly.pdbx_seq_one_letter_code
_entity_poly.pdbx_strand_id
1 'polypeptide(L)'
;MWGWSDLGSLASYLVFVRQTTLPINQFTQQGNFLLAALAGAERIFTVMEERPEIDEGTVELVRVRENADGTLTECAEKTGRWAWCDRSRPDVPPEPLTGDVRFHDVSFGYTPERMILQNLSLYAKPGQKIAFVGSTGAGKTTITNLINRFYEVSGGSITYDGMDVRLIKKNDLRRSLGVVLQDTHLFTGTVADNIRFGKLDATQEEIERAARIANADSFIRRLPRGYDTMVTADGANLSQGQRQLLAIARAAVADPPVLILDEATSSIDTRTEALIQKGMDGLMEGRTVFVIAHRLSTVRNADAIIVLEHGHIIERGTHEELLAKQGEYYQLYHGMFELS
;
A
#
# COMPACT_ATOMS: atom_id res chain seq x y z
N MET A 1 -54.47 -16.94 -63.12
CA MET A 1 -54.27 -17.98 -62.10
C MET A 1 -52.77 -18.25 -62.03
N TRP A 2 -52.14 -17.78 -61.00
CA TRP A 2 -50.73 -18.11 -60.76
C TRP A 2 -50.66 -19.44 -60.02
N GLY A 3 -50.36 -20.52 -60.75
CA GLY A 3 -50.27 -21.85 -60.14
C GLY A 3 -48.94 -22.03 -59.43
N TRP A 4 -48.96 -22.01 -58.13
CA TRP A 4 -47.89 -22.46 -57.26
C TRP A 4 -48.01 -23.98 -57.08
N SER A 5 -47.65 -24.74 -58.09
CA SER A 5 -47.75 -26.19 -58.04
C SER A 5 -46.46 -26.92 -58.34
N ASP A 6 -45.32 -26.25 -58.24
CA ASP A 6 -44.02 -26.94 -58.33
C ASP A 6 -43.29 -26.92 -57.01
N LEU A 7 -43.29 -28.10 -56.34
CA LEU A 7 -42.59 -28.35 -55.08
C LEU A 7 -41.09 -28.09 -55.23
N GLY A 8 -40.52 -28.27 -56.41
CA GLY A 8 -39.14 -28.00 -56.74
C GLY A 8 -38.79 -26.51 -56.69
N SER A 9 -39.66 -25.67 -57.25
CA SER A 9 -39.51 -24.22 -57.21
C SER A 9 -39.55 -23.65 -55.76
N LEU A 10 -40.43 -24.21 -54.94
CA LEU A 10 -40.54 -23.80 -53.52
C LEU A 10 -39.28 -24.24 -52.75
N ALA A 11 -38.79 -25.46 -52.97
CA ALA A 11 -37.57 -25.94 -52.34
C ALA A 11 -36.33 -25.11 -52.78
N SER A 12 -36.24 -24.78 -54.05
CA SER A 12 -35.16 -23.93 -54.58
C SER A 12 -35.22 -22.53 -54.00
N TYR A 13 -36.40 -21.92 -53.85
CA TYR A 13 -36.60 -20.62 -53.22
C TYR A 13 -36.09 -20.66 -51.77
N LEU A 14 -36.48 -21.63 -50.98
CA LEU A 14 -36.03 -21.75 -49.59
C LEU A 14 -34.50 -21.90 -49.46
N VAL A 15 -33.90 -22.66 -50.40
CA VAL A 15 -32.43 -22.79 -50.43
C VAL A 15 -31.75 -21.45 -50.75
N PHE A 16 -32.26 -20.71 -51.75
CA PHE A 16 -31.72 -19.37 -52.10
C PHE A 16 -31.88 -18.38 -50.98
N VAL A 17 -33.04 -18.32 -50.30
CA VAL A 17 -33.23 -17.48 -49.13
C VAL A 17 -32.24 -17.80 -48.04
N ARG A 18 -32.05 -19.06 -47.74
CA ARG A 18 -31.06 -19.51 -46.75
C ARG A 18 -29.64 -19.16 -47.15
N GLN A 19 -29.25 -19.39 -48.40
CA GLN A 19 -27.92 -19.03 -48.88
C GLN A 19 -27.67 -17.52 -48.89
N THR A 20 -28.68 -16.68 -49.03
CA THR A 20 -28.56 -15.23 -48.97
C THR A 20 -28.48 -14.73 -47.53
N THR A 21 -29.21 -15.32 -46.59
CA THR A 21 -29.20 -14.89 -45.18
C THR A 21 -27.96 -15.30 -44.43
N LEU A 22 -27.31 -16.44 -44.79
CA LEU A 22 -26.09 -16.90 -44.13
C LEU A 22 -24.92 -15.91 -44.21
N PRO A 23 -24.56 -15.35 -45.38
CA PRO A 23 -23.49 -14.33 -45.47
C PRO A 23 -23.79 -13.07 -44.69
N ILE A 24 -25.06 -12.64 -44.65
CA ILE A 24 -25.49 -11.42 -43.90
C ILE A 24 -25.25 -11.65 -42.40
N ASN A 25 -25.65 -12.81 -41.85
CA ASN A 25 -25.41 -13.15 -40.45
C ASN A 25 -23.90 -13.25 -40.15
N GLN A 26 -23.12 -13.87 -41.05
CA GLN A 26 -21.68 -13.93 -40.91
C GLN A 26 -21.02 -12.53 -40.87
N PHE A 27 -21.47 -11.64 -41.80
CA PHE A 27 -20.98 -10.26 -41.83
C PHE A 27 -21.29 -9.51 -40.54
N THR A 28 -22.50 -9.65 -40.01
CA THR A 28 -22.89 -9.06 -38.72
C THR A 28 -22.04 -9.59 -37.57
N GLN A 29 -21.79 -10.90 -37.52
CA GLN A 29 -20.93 -11.49 -36.48
C GLN A 29 -19.48 -11.01 -36.59
N GLN A 30 -18.93 -10.91 -37.81
CA GLN A 30 -17.58 -10.38 -38.03
C GLN A 30 -17.49 -8.88 -37.66
N GLY A 31 -18.54 -8.11 -37.94
CA GLY A 31 -18.64 -6.71 -37.53
C GLY A 31 -18.60 -6.57 -35.98
N ASN A 32 -19.38 -7.38 -35.28
CA ASN A 32 -19.38 -7.39 -33.82
C ASN A 32 -18.02 -7.81 -33.22
N PHE A 33 -17.37 -8.82 -33.83
CA PHE A 33 -16.03 -9.24 -33.44
C PHE A 33 -15.00 -8.12 -33.63
N LEU A 34 -15.06 -7.42 -34.79
CA LEU A 34 -14.18 -6.28 -35.06
C LEU A 34 -14.37 -5.15 -34.04
N LEU A 35 -15.62 -4.79 -33.74
CA LEU A 35 -15.92 -3.78 -32.73
C LEU A 35 -15.40 -4.17 -31.35
N ALA A 36 -15.56 -5.41 -30.93
CA ALA A 36 -15.02 -5.91 -29.68
C ALA A 36 -13.47 -5.86 -29.65
N ALA A 37 -12.83 -6.24 -30.77
CA ALA A 37 -11.38 -6.17 -30.91
C ALA A 37 -10.86 -4.71 -30.85
N LEU A 38 -11.54 -3.78 -31.51
CA LEU A 38 -11.22 -2.33 -31.47
C LEU A 38 -11.36 -1.78 -30.06
N ALA A 39 -12.46 -2.08 -29.36
CA ALA A 39 -12.65 -1.66 -27.97
C ALA A 39 -11.57 -2.24 -27.01
N GLY A 40 -11.13 -3.49 -27.28
CA GLY A 40 -10.01 -4.09 -26.54
C GLY A 40 -8.68 -3.41 -26.84
N ALA A 41 -8.42 -3.09 -28.12
CA ALA A 41 -7.22 -2.38 -28.54
C ALA A 41 -7.18 -0.97 -27.96
N GLU A 42 -8.28 -0.22 -27.98
CA GLU A 42 -8.39 1.11 -27.36
C GLU A 42 -7.96 1.09 -25.87
N ARG A 43 -8.47 0.11 -25.10
CA ARG A 43 -8.09 -0.03 -23.69
C ARG A 43 -6.61 -0.31 -23.51
N ILE A 44 -6.03 -1.16 -24.37
CA ILE A 44 -4.60 -1.48 -24.33
C ILE A 44 -3.77 -0.23 -24.65
N PHE A 45 -4.13 0.50 -25.73
CA PHE A 45 -3.43 1.72 -26.10
C PHE A 45 -3.57 2.81 -25.06
N THR A 46 -4.73 2.98 -24.43
CA THR A 46 -4.92 3.94 -23.33
C THR A 46 -3.91 3.67 -22.20
N VAL A 47 -3.72 2.40 -21.81
CA VAL A 47 -2.73 2.04 -20.78
C VAL A 47 -1.30 2.26 -21.27
N MET A 48 -1.01 1.95 -22.55
CA MET A 48 0.35 2.14 -23.11
C MET A 48 0.73 3.61 -23.28
N GLU A 49 -0.25 4.49 -23.47
CA GLU A 49 -0.05 5.93 -23.62
C GLU A 49 0.00 6.68 -22.29
N GLU A 50 -0.29 5.99 -21.16
CA GLU A 50 -0.12 6.56 -19.83
C GLU A 50 1.31 7.04 -19.63
N ARG A 51 1.45 8.27 -19.19
CA ARG A 51 2.77 8.84 -18.95
C ARG A 51 3.41 8.17 -17.73
N PRO A 52 4.66 7.74 -17.82
CA PRO A 52 5.37 7.21 -16.67
C PRO A 52 5.47 8.26 -15.57
N GLU A 53 5.52 7.78 -14.34
CA GLU A 53 5.67 8.64 -13.17
C GLU A 53 6.99 9.44 -13.26
N ILE A 54 6.90 10.76 -13.15
CA ILE A 54 8.07 11.64 -13.18
C ILE A 54 8.87 11.47 -11.89
N ASP A 55 10.16 11.19 -12.02
CA ASP A 55 11.10 11.08 -10.91
C ASP A 55 12.39 11.83 -11.22
N GLU A 56 12.49 13.06 -10.70
CA GLU A 56 13.65 13.95 -10.86
C GLU A 56 14.54 13.95 -9.60
N GLY A 57 14.35 12.98 -8.69
CA GLY A 57 15.12 12.87 -7.46
C GLY A 57 16.61 12.65 -7.71
N THR A 58 17.45 13.35 -6.95
CA THR A 58 18.92 13.22 -6.97
C THR A 58 19.45 12.46 -5.77
N VAL A 59 18.63 12.29 -4.73
CA VAL A 59 18.99 11.60 -3.50
C VAL A 59 18.64 10.12 -3.62
N GLU A 60 19.61 9.27 -3.36
CA GLU A 60 19.53 7.80 -3.41
C GLU A 60 19.69 7.18 -2.03
N LEU A 61 19.06 6.04 -1.83
CA LEU A 61 19.24 5.22 -0.64
C LEU A 61 20.41 4.24 -0.86
N VAL A 62 21.48 4.44 -0.13
CA VAL A 62 22.71 3.68 -0.26
C VAL A 62 23.03 2.88 1.01
N ARG A 63 23.74 1.76 0.85
CA ARG A 63 24.31 1.03 1.98
C ARG A 63 25.56 1.76 2.46
N VAL A 64 25.72 1.85 3.79
CA VAL A 64 26.85 2.54 4.38
C VAL A 64 27.54 1.70 5.44
N ARG A 65 28.83 1.99 5.64
CA ARG A 65 29.61 1.55 6.77
C ARG A 65 29.95 2.76 7.63
N GLU A 66 29.85 2.60 8.93
CA GLU A 66 30.34 3.59 9.89
C GLU A 66 31.82 3.40 10.13
N ASN A 67 32.58 4.45 9.95
CA ASN A 67 34.02 4.50 10.19
C ASN A 67 34.31 4.69 11.68
N ALA A 68 35.56 4.54 12.07
CA ALA A 68 35.99 4.71 13.47
C ALA A 68 35.78 6.13 14.03
N ASP A 69 35.68 7.14 13.14
CA ASP A 69 35.42 8.55 13.46
C ASP A 69 33.92 8.91 13.47
N GLY A 70 33.03 7.90 13.25
CA GLY A 70 31.58 8.09 13.19
C GLY A 70 31.05 8.58 11.84
N THR A 71 31.90 8.78 10.85
CA THR A 71 31.47 9.17 9.49
C THR A 71 30.88 7.96 8.75
N LEU A 72 29.93 8.21 7.85
CA LEU A 72 29.33 7.19 7.01
C LEU A 72 29.99 7.19 5.62
N THR A 73 30.36 6.01 5.14
CA THR A 73 30.92 5.81 3.80
C THR A 73 30.05 4.78 3.06
N GLU A 74 29.70 5.10 1.81
CA GLU A 74 28.98 4.17 0.94
C GLU A 74 29.79 2.89 0.72
N CYS A 75 29.12 1.74 0.77
CA CYS A 75 29.74 0.43 0.57
C CYS A 75 28.79 -0.54 -0.18
N ALA A 76 29.38 -1.51 -0.89
CA ALA A 76 28.62 -2.56 -1.56
C ALA A 76 28.18 -3.70 -0.64
N GLU A 77 28.77 -3.78 0.56
CA GLU A 77 28.52 -4.88 1.51
C GLU A 77 27.15 -4.76 2.17
N LYS A 78 26.58 -5.91 2.58
CA LYS A 78 25.31 -5.97 3.32
C LYS A 78 25.54 -5.64 4.80
N THR A 79 25.71 -4.36 5.12
CA THR A 79 25.94 -3.91 6.52
C THR A 79 24.66 -3.81 7.35
N GLY A 80 23.49 -3.86 6.73
CA GLY A 80 22.20 -3.58 7.38
C GLY A 80 21.96 -2.10 7.69
N ARG A 81 22.92 -1.22 7.38
CA ARG A 81 22.81 0.23 7.58
C ARG A 81 22.59 0.94 6.27
N TRP A 82 21.71 1.95 6.27
CA TRP A 82 21.31 2.72 5.12
C TRP A 82 21.46 4.20 5.38
N ALA A 83 21.72 4.96 4.35
CA ALA A 83 21.82 6.42 4.40
C ALA A 83 21.35 7.03 3.08
N TRP A 84 20.97 8.28 3.14
CA TRP A 84 20.63 9.11 2.00
C TRP A 84 21.91 9.74 1.42
N CYS A 85 22.13 9.58 0.13
CA CYS A 85 23.27 10.15 -0.61
C CYS A 85 22.73 11.05 -1.72
N ASP A 86 23.04 12.34 -1.64
CA ASP A 86 22.69 13.31 -2.69
C ASP A 86 23.74 13.30 -3.81
N ARG A 87 23.38 12.71 -4.94
CA ARG A 87 24.28 12.61 -6.10
C ARG A 87 24.56 13.97 -6.76
N SER A 88 23.76 15.00 -6.49
CA SER A 88 24.03 16.36 -6.95
C SER A 88 25.09 17.08 -6.11
N ARG A 89 25.38 16.57 -4.90
CA ARG A 89 26.34 17.14 -3.95
C ARG A 89 27.30 16.07 -3.42
N PRO A 90 28.26 15.61 -4.25
CA PRO A 90 29.12 14.47 -3.91
C PRO A 90 30.09 14.76 -2.73
N ASP A 91 30.31 16.02 -2.38
CA ASP A 91 31.17 16.44 -1.26
C ASP A 91 30.42 16.39 0.10
N VAL A 92 29.11 16.17 0.11
CA VAL A 92 28.30 16.05 1.34
C VAL A 92 28.26 14.58 1.75
N PRO A 93 28.65 14.26 3.00
CA PRO A 93 28.58 12.87 3.48
C PRO A 93 27.13 12.36 3.51
N PRO A 94 26.94 11.04 3.38
CA PRO A 94 25.61 10.45 3.47
C PRO A 94 24.95 10.71 4.83
N GLU A 95 23.65 11.07 4.80
CA GLU A 95 22.83 11.27 6.00
C GLU A 95 22.19 9.94 6.43
N PRO A 96 22.28 9.56 7.71
CA PRO A 96 21.74 8.29 8.18
C PRO A 96 20.21 8.21 7.99
N LEU A 97 19.73 7.05 7.57
CA LEU A 97 18.31 6.75 7.50
C LEU A 97 17.78 6.50 8.91
N THR A 98 17.01 7.44 9.48
CA THR A 98 16.51 7.38 10.86
C THR A 98 14.99 7.28 10.96
N GLY A 99 14.27 7.82 9.99
CA GLY A 99 12.81 7.80 9.98
C GLY A 99 12.14 9.04 10.58
N ASP A 100 12.79 10.22 10.57
CA ASP A 100 12.17 11.49 10.92
C ASP A 100 11.32 11.98 9.74
N VAL A 101 10.01 12.07 9.90
CA VAL A 101 9.09 12.54 8.85
C VAL A 101 8.34 13.77 9.32
N ARG A 102 8.37 14.84 8.51
CA ARG A 102 7.69 16.09 8.83
C ARG A 102 6.92 16.67 7.66
N PHE A 103 5.77 17.22 7.97
CA PHE A 103 4.92 18.00 7.06
C PHE A 103 5.00 19.47 7.46
N HIS A 104 5.22 20.34 6.49
CA HIS A 104 5.34 21.79 6.65
C HIS A 104 4.27 22.46 5.81
N ASP A 105 3.18 22.89 6.46
CA ASP A 105 2.04 23.61 5.86
C ASP A 105 1.51 22.95 4.57
N VAL A 106 1.39 21.62 4.60
CA VAL A 106 1.03 20.82 3.44
C VAL A 106 -0.43 21.04 3.10
N SER A 107 -0.66 21.38 1.83
CA SER A 107 -2.00 21.44 1.23
C SER A 107 -2.05 20.51 0.04
N PHE A 108 -3.18 19.78 -0.11
CA PHE A 108 -3.35 18.80 -1.17
C PHE A 108 -4.83 18.59 -1.53
N GLY A 109 -5.09 18.41 -2.82
CA GLY A 109 -6.36 17.95 -3.39
C GLY A 109 -6.13 17.02 -4.56
N TYR A 110 -6.97 15.99 -4.72
CA TYR A 110 -6.90 15.09 -5.90
C TYR A 110 -7.31 15.79 -7.18
N THR A 111 -8.10 16.85 -7.06
CA THR A 111 -8.45 17.77 -8.16
C THR A 111 -8.24 19.20 -7.67
N PRO A 112 -7.96 20.16 -8.59
CA PRO A 112 -7.73 21.56 -8.20
C PRO A 112 -8.91 22.19 -7.44
N GLU A 113 -10.14 21.72 -7.71
CA GLU A 113 -11.38 22.28 -7.16
C GLU A 113 -11.69 21.75 -5.75
N ARG A 114 -11.07 20.63 -5.34
CA ARG A 114 -11.39 19.97 -4.09
C ARG A 114 -10.14 19.71 -3.26
N MET A 115 -9.85 20.64 -2.35
CA MET A 115 -8.80 20.45 -1.35
C MET A 115 -9.24 19.41 -0.30
N ILE A 116 -8.34 18.47 -0.01
CA ILE A 116 -8.54 17.43 1.02
C ILE A 116 -7.76 17.76 2.28
N LEU A 117 -6.54 18.27 2.13
CA LEU A 117 -5.69 18.72 3.25
C LEU A 117 -5.39 20.21 3.08
N GLN A 118 -5.40 20.98 4.18
CA GLN A 118 -5.19 22.41 4.15
C GLN A 118 -4.23 22.84 5.28
N ASN A 119 -3.07 23.37 4.88
CA ASN A 119 -2.03 23.89 5.77
C ASN A 119 -1.68 22.94 6.93
N LEU A 120 -1.54 21.66 6.61
CA LEU A 120 -1.33 20.60 7.59
C LEU A 120 0.15 20.51 7.96
N SER A 121 0.46 20.73 9.25
CA SER A 121 1.80 20.57 9.80
C SER A 121 1.80 19.48 10.87
N LEU A 122 2.64 18.47 10.69
CA LEU A 122 2.84 17.38 11.64
C LEU A 122 4.29 16.89 11.61
N TYR A 123 4.67 16.16 12.63
CA TYR A 123 5.97 15.49 12.67
C TYR A 123 5.87 14.14 13.38
N ALA A 124 6.72 13.21 12.96
CA ALA A 124 7.02 11.97 13.66
C ALA A 124 8.54 11.87 13.81
N LYS A 125 9.02 11.80 15.05
CA LYS A 125 10.44 11.57 15.36
C LYS A 125 10.79 10.09 15.16
N PRO A 126 12.06 9.73 14.93
CA PRO A 126 12.50 8.35 14.88
C PRO A 126 11.95 7.51 16.04
N GLY A 127 11.35 6.37 15.72
CA GLY A 127 10.77 5.45 16.69
C GLY A 127 9.41 5.83 17.26
N GLN A 128 8.81 6.98 16.88
CA GLN A 128 7.48 7.37 17.37
C GLN A 128 6.34 6.67 16.62
N LYS A 129 5.30 6.30 17.35
CA LYS A 129 4.03 5.79 16.84
C LYS A 129 2.99 6.92 16.80
N ILE A 130 2.56 7.29 15.62
CA ILE A 130 1.55 8.32 15.36
C ILE A 130 0.25 7.66 14.93
N ALA A 131 -0.82 7.83 15.70
CA ALA A 131 -2.15 7.35 15.34
C ALA A 131 -3.00 8.46 14.72
N PHE A 132 -3.55 8.20 13.53
CA PHE A 132 -4.55 9.06 12.91
C PHE A 132 -5.94 8.57 13.24
N VAL A 133 -6.75 9.45 13.81
CA VAL A 133 -8.17 9.24 14.10
C VAL A 133 -9.02 10.34 13.47
N GLY A 134 -10.30 10.08 13.25
CA GLY A 134 -11.23 11.01 12.62
C GLY A 134 -12.23 10.29 11.71
N SER A 135 -13.25 11.00 11.26
CA SER A 135 -14.31 10.50 10.40
C SER A 135 -13.79 9.99 9.05
N THR A 136 -14.61 9.19 8.36
CA THR A 136 -14.32 8.80 6.97
C THR A 136 -14.26 10.05 6.09
N GLY A 137 -13.22 10.13 5.25
CA GLY A 137 -12.99 11.31 4.42
C GLY A 137 -12.25 12.47 5.09
N ALA A 138 -11.85 12.37 6.36
CA ALA A 138 -11.08 13.42 7.06
C ALA A 138 -9.66 13.66 6.50
N GLY A 139 -9.14 12.79 5.62
CA GLY A 139 -7.82 12.92 5.00
C GLY A 139 -6.75 11.94 5.50
N LYS A 140 -7.07 10.99 6.38
CA LYS A 140 -6.11 10.02 6.95
C LYS A 140 -5.33 9.25 5.87
N THR A 141 -6.02 8.60 4.95
CA THR A 141 -5.40 7.87 3.83
C THR A 141 -4.64 8.79 2.87
N THR A 142 -5.08 10.04 2.73
CA THR A 142 -4.37 11.03 1.92
C THR A 142 -2.99 11.35 2.50
N ILE A 143 -2.87 11.48 3.82
CA ILE A 143 -1.56 11.68 4.49
C ILE A 143 -0.62 10.52 4.18
N THR A 144 -1.09 9.27 4.31
CA THR A 144 -0.26 8.09 4.03
C THR A 144 0.14 8.00 2.55
N ASN A 145 -0.73 8.39 1.63
CA ASN A 145 -0.42 8.46 0.20
C ASN A 145 0.65 9.51 -0.11
N LEU A 146 0.63 10.64 0.60
CA LEU A 146 1.64 11.69 0.44
C LEU A 146 3.00 11.29 1.02
N ILE A 147 3.04 10.55 2.14
CA ILE A 147 4.30 9.99 2.67
C ILE A 147 4.95 9.05 1.65
N ASN A 148 4.14 8.20 0.97
CA ASN A 148 4.62 7.31 -0.11
C ASN A 148 4.93 8.06 -1.42
N ARG A 149 4.66 9.36 -1.48
CA ARG A 149 4.79 10.17 -2.69
C ARG A 149 4.08 9.54 -3.88
N PHE A 150 2.85 9.01 -3.65
CA PHE A 150 1.96 8.60 -4.75
C PHE A 150 1.35 9.82 -5.45
N TYR A 151 1.32 10.95 -4.76
CA TYR A 151 0.89 12.24 -5.27
C TYR A 151 1.87 13.32 -4.81
N GLU A 152 2.02 14.38 -5.61
CA GLU A 152 2.78 15.56 -5.23
C GLU A 152 1.90 16.54 -4.47
N VAL A 153 2.45 17.21 -3.46
CA VAL A 153 1.72 18.21 -2.68
C VAL A 153 1.38 19.44 -3.53
N SER A 154 0.20 20.03 -3.31
CA SER A 154 -0.21 21.27 -3.99
C SER A 154 0.44 22.51 -3.37
N GLY A 155 0.81 22.45 -2.11
CA GLY A 155 1.48 23.50 -1.35
C GLY A 155 2.22 22.93 -0.13
N GLY A 156 3.20 23.66 0.36
CA GLY A 156 4.05 23.19 1.46
C GLY A 156 5.11 22.19 1.05
N SER A 157 5.65 21.46 2.01
CA SER A 157 6.66 20.43 1.76
C SER A 157 6.58 19.30 2.79
N ILE A 158 7.07 18.12 2.39
CA ILE A 158 7.27 16.97 3.28
C ILE A 158 8.76 16.69 3.31
N THR A 159 9.32 16.54 4.51
CA THR A 159 10.72 16.16 4.69
C THR A 159 10.84 14.78 5.32
N TYR A 160 11.84 14.02 4.87
CA TYR A 160 12.25 12.74 5.43
C TYR A 160 13.73 12.83 5.79
N ASP A 161 14.05 12.64 7.07
CA ASP A 161 15.38 12.85 7.64
C ASP A 161 15.98 14.24 7.26
N GLY A 162 15.12 15.27 7.28
CA GLY A 162 15.49 16.64 6.93
C GLY A 162 15.52 16.97 5.45
N MET A 163 15.42 15.97 4.54
CA MET A 163 15.41 16.18 3.10
C MET A 163 13.99 16.27 2.55
N ASP A 164 13.78 17.18 1.60
CA ASP A 164 12.49 17.22 0.90
C ASP A 164 12.30 15.94 0.10
N VAL A 165 11.15 15.27 0.28
CA VAL A 165 10.85 14.00 -0.40
C VAL A 165 10.87 14.13 -1.93
N ARG A 166 10.72 15.34 -2.48
CA ARG A 166 10.80 15.60 -3.93
C ARG A 166 12.21 15.42 -4.49
N LEU A 167 13.22 15.58 -3.64
CA LEU A 167 14.63 15.36 -4.01
C LEU A 167 15.03 13.89 -3.93
N ILE A 168 14.27 13.05 -3.21
CA ILE A 168 14.56 11.63 -3.04
C ILE A 168 13.96 10.86 -4.24
N LYS A 169 14.75 9.95 -4.84
CA LYS A 169 14.22 9.03 -5.86
C LYS A 169 13.04 8.25 -5.32
N LYS A 170 11.92 8.22 -6.04
CA LYS A 170 10.67 7.59 -5.60
C LYS A 170 10.83 6.12 -5.23
N ASN A 171 11.61 5.38 -6.02
CA ASN A 171 11.89 3.98 -5.72
C ASN A 171 12.65 3.80 -4.40
N ASP A 172 13.61 4.67 -4.11
CA ASP A 172 14.41 4.62 -2.89
C ASP A 172 13.60 5.09 -1.67
N LEU A 173 12.77 6.14 -1.83
CA LEU A 173 11.82 6.56 -0.81
C LEU A 173 10.88 5.40 -0.43
N ARG A 174 10.21 4.80 -1.41
CA ARG A 174 9.26 3.69 -1.19
C ARG A 174 9.95 2.44 -0.64
N ARG A 175 11.21 2.20 -0.99
CA ARG A 175 12.01 1.10 -0.42
C ARG A 175 12.32 1.29 1.06
N SER A 176 12.41 2.53 1.54
CA SER A 176 12.63 2.86 2.95
C SER A 176 11.34 2.78 3.79
N LEU A 177 10.17 2.64 3.14
CA LEU A 177 8.86 2.60 3.78
C LEU A 177 8.29 1.19 3.73
N GLY A 178 7.75 0.71 4.84
CA GLY A 178 6.95 -0.51 4.90
C GLY A 178 5.46 -0.16 4.95
N VAL A 179 4.67 -0.81 4.11
CA VAL A 179 3.23 -0.55 4.04
C VAL A 179 2.47 -1.84 4.31
N VAL A 180 1.54 -1.79 5.28
CA VAL A 180 0.56 -2.85 5.52
C VAL A 180 -0.82 -2.27 5.34
N LEU A 181 -1.49 -2.67 4.27
CA LEU A 181 -2.82 -2.19 3.92
C LEU A 181 -3.91 -3.10 4.52
N GLN A 182 -5.12 -2.57 4.64
CA GLN A 182 -6.32 -3.31 5.02
C GLN A 182 -6.58 -4.48 4.07
N ASP A 183 -6.60 -4.21 2.77
CA ASP A 183 -6.78 -5.22 1.74
C ASP A 183 -5.44 -5.84 1.38
N THR A 184 -5.27 -7.09 1.76
CA THR A 184 -4.04 -7.82 1.53
C THR A 184 -4.12 -8.62 0.24
N HIS A 185 -3.27 -8.26 -0.72
CA HIS A 185 -3.09 -8.99 -1.97
C HIS A 185 -1.87 -9.91 -1.91
N LEU A 186 -2.08 -11.16 -2.32
CA LEU A 186 -1.04 -12.17 -2.42
C LEU A 186 -0.84 -12.59 -3.89
N PHE A 187 0.42 -12.79 -4.25
CA PHE A 187 0.78 -13.24 -5.60
C PHE A 187 0.71 -14.76 -5.71
N THR A 188 0.40 -15.26 -6.90
CA THR A 188 0.54 -16.68 -7.21
C THR A 188 2.02 -17.07 -7.10
N GLY A 189 2.33 -18.00 -6.22
CA GLY A 189 3.68 -18.42 -5.87
C GLY A 189 3.69 -19.15 -4.54
N THR A 190 4.86 -19.45 -3.98
CA THR A 190 4.95 -20.07 -2.66
C THR A 190 4.66 -19.04 -1.54
N VAL A 191 4.39 -19.53 -0.33
CA VAL A 191 4.32 -18.70 0.87
C VAL A 191 5.66 -17.95 1.07
N ALA A 192 6.78 -18.65 0.87
CA ALA A 192 8.12 -18.04 0.95
C ALA A 192 8.29 -16.92 -0.08
N ASP A 193 7.85 -17.10 -1.32
CA ASP A 193 7.94 -16.07 -2.36
C ASP A 193 7.10 -14.85 -2.02
N ASN A 194 5.91 -15.06 -1.46
CA ASN A 194 5.06 -13.97 -1.00
C ASN A 194 5.69 -13.13 0.12
N ILE A 195 6.41 -13.74 1.05
CA ILE A 195 7.17 -13.02 2.09
C ILE A 195 8.39 -12.34 1.44
N ARG A 196 9.16 -13.07 0.60
CA ARG A 196 10.35 -12.59 -0.09
C ARG A 196 10.09 -11.37 -0.97
N PHE A 197 8.83 -11.15 -1.39
CA PHE A 197 8.46 -9.95 -2.16
C PHE A 197 8.80 -8.63 -1.44
N GLY A 198 8.85 -8.62 -0.09
CA GLY A 198 9.33 -7.46 0.67
C GLY A 198 10.84 -7.21 0.55
N LYS A 199 11.64 -8.28 0.28
CA LYS A 199 13.09 -8.23 0.08
C LYS A 199 13.49 -9.37 -0.84
N LEU A 200 13.69 -9.10 -2.13
CA LEU A 200 13.87 -10.11 -3.17
C LEU A 200 15.10 -11.00 -2.96
N ASP A 201 16.13 -10.49 -2.31
CA ASP A 201 17.36 -11.22 -1.98
C ASP A 201 17.37 -11.81 -0.56
N ALA A 202 16.19 -11.91 0.09
CA ALA A 202 16.06 -12.48 1.42
C ALA A 202 16.41 -13.97 1.44
N THR A 203 17.22 -14.36 2.43
CA THR A 203 17.54 -15.77 2.72
C THR A 203 16.35 -16.47 3.35
N GLN A 204 16.34 -17.80 3.35
CA GLN A 204 15.30 -18.59 4.02
C GLN A 204 15.20 -18.27 5.51
N GLU A 205 16.34 -18.05 6.18
CA GLU A 205 16.38 -17.69 7.60
C GLU A 205 15.77 -16.32 7.87
N GLU A 206 15.98 -15.34 6.97
CA GLU A 206 15.36 -14.02 7.07
C GLU A 206 13.84 -14.12 6.90
N ILE A 207 13.37 -14.94 5.95
CA ILE A 207 11.94 -15.20 5.72
C ILE A 207 11.30 -15.83 6.97
N GLU A 208 11.92 -16.86 7.54
CA GLU A 208 11.41 -17.52 8.75
C GLU A 208 11.42 -16.59 9.96
N ARG A 209 12.45 -15.75 10.10
CA ARG A 209 12.50 -14.72 11.16
C ARG A 209 11.36 -13.71 11.00
N ALA A 210 11.13 -13.21 9.80
CA ALA A 210 10.04 -12.30 9.50
C ALA A 210 8.67 -12.93 9.79
N ALA A 211 8.50 -14.22 9.43
CA ALA A 211 7.28 -14.97 9.74
C ALA A 211 7.07 -15.15 11.25
N ARG A 212 8.14 -15.32 12.04
CA ARG A 212 8.05 -15.36 13.51
C ARG A 212 7.64 -14.01 14.10
N ILE A 213 8.21 -12.90 13.63
CA ILE A 213 7.82 -11.54 14.04
C ILE A 213 6.32 -11.33 13.77
N ALA A 214 5.86 -11.70 12.59
CA ALA A 214 4.46 -11.59 12.18
C ALA A 214 3.51 -12.60 12.86
N ASN A 215 3.99 -13.51 13.72
CA ASN A 215 3.24 -14.67 14.23
C ASN A 215 2.66 -15.59 13.15
N ALA A 216 3.25 -15.59 11.95
CA ALA A 216 2.83 -16.42 10.82
C ALA A 216 3.44 -17.81 10.82
N ASP A 217 4.64 -18.01 11.36
CA ASP A 217 5.42 -19.25 11.32
C ASP A 217 4.62 -20.48 11.79
N SER A 218 3.85 -20.34 12.86
CA SER A 218 3.09 -21.44 13.44
C SER A 218 1.99 -21.99 12.51
N PHE A 219 1.31 -21.15 11.75
CA PHE A 219 0.34 -21.63 10.79
C PHE A 219 1.00 -22.10 9.50
N ILE A 220 2.07 -21.42 9.03
CA ILE A 220 2.81 -21.81 7.83
C ILE A 220 3.31 -23.25 7.96
N ARG A 221 3.94 -23.61 9.08
CA ARG A 221 4.44 -24.97 9.35
C ARG A 221 3.35 -26.04 9.37
N ARG A 222 2.08 -25.65 9.56
CA ARG A 222 0.95 -26.58 9.51
C ARG A 222 0.36 -26.75 8.10
N LEU A 223 0.77 -25.94 7.14
CA LEU A 223 0.38 -26.11 5.75
C LEU A 223 1.05 -27.37 5.16
N PRO A 224 0.45 -28.03 4.14
CA PRO A 224 0.93 -29.31 3.61
C PRO A 224 2.40 -29.33 3.17
N ARG A 225 2.92 -28.19 2.69
CA ARG A 225 4.33 -28.01 2.28
C ARG A 225 5.03 -26.89 3.06
N GLY A 226 4.49 -26.45 4.18
CA GLY A 226 5.06 -25.34 4.94
C GLY A 226 5.25 -24.09 4.09
N TYR A 227 6.47 -23.56 4.07
CA TYR A 227 6.85 -22.38 3.29
C TYR A 227 6.77 -22.56 1.78
N ASP A 228 6.86 -23.81 1.28
CA ASP A 228 6.74 -24.14 -0.16
C ASP A 228 5.29 -24.38 -0.59
N THR A 229 4.32 -24.13 0.29
CA THR A 229 2.90 -24.22 -0.05
C THR A 229 2.54 -23.15 -1.08
N MET A 230 1.91 -23.56 -2.18
CA MET A 230 1.46 -22.64 -3.23
C MET A 230 0.26 -21.82 -2.75
N VAL A 231 0.38 -20.54 -2.94
CA VAL A 231 -0.69 -19.53 -2.80
C VAL A 231 -1.27 -19.32 -4.19
N THR A 232 -2.59 -19.41 -4.32
CA THR A 232 -3.30 -19.30 -5.60
C THR A 232 -4.33 -18.19 -5.56
N ALA A 233 -4.62 -17.57 -6.70
CA ALA A 233 -5.72 -16.64 -6.88
C ALA A 233 -5.90 -15.67 -5.71
N ASP A 234 -4.92 -14.79 -5.47
CA ASP A 234 -4.94 -13.79 -4.40
C ASP A 234 -5.12 -14.38 -2.97
N GLY A 235 -4.60 -15.59 -2.77
CA GLY A 235 -4.67 -16.27 -1.47
C GLY A 235 -6.03 -16.91 -1.16
N ALA A 236 -6.80 -17.30 -2.18
CA ALA A 236 -8.10 -17.93 -2.01
C ALA A 236 -8.08 -19.22 -1.15
N ASN A 237 -6.92 -19.86 -1.07
CA ASN A 237 -6.69 -21.05 -0.24
C ASN A 237 -6.27 -20.73 1.21
N LEU A 238 -6.24 -19.45 1.59
CA LEU A 238 -5.90 -18.98 2.93
C LEU A 238 -7.05 -18.17 3.54
N SER A 239 -7.18 -18.20 4.87
CA SER A 239 -8.14 -17.32 5.55
C SER A 239 -7.68 -15.86 5.48
N GLN A 240 -8.60 -14.91 5.67
CA GLN A 240 -8.29 -13.47 5.67
C GLN A 240 -7.19 -13.14 6.69
N GLY A 241 -7.28 -13.68 7.91
CA GLY A 241 -6.25 -13.48 8.92
C GLY A 241 -4.89 -14.06 8.54
N GLN A 242 -4.85 -15.23 7.88
CA GLN A 242 -3.59 -15.79 7.38
C GLN A 242 -2.96 -14.92 6.31
N ARG A 243 -3.76 -14.36 5.39
CA ARG A 243 -3.29 -13.41 4.38
C ARG A 243 -2.68 -12.16 5.04
N GLN A 244 -3.35 -11.63 6.07
CA GLN A 244 -2.88 -10.46 6.80
C GLN A 244 -1.55 -10.74 7.55
N LEU A 245 -1.41 -11.91 8.19
CA LEU A 245 -0.15 -12.31 8.80
C LEU A 245 1.00 -12.42 7.78
N LEU A 246 0.72 -12.87 6.55
CA LEU A 246 1.71 -12.87 5.46
C LEU A 246 2.07 -11.46 4.99
N ALA A 247 1.12 -10.52 4.95
CA ALA A 247 1.41 -9.12 4.64
C ALA A 247 2.31 -8.46 5.70
N ILE A 248 2.07 -8.76 6.98
CA ILE A 248 2.93 -8.32 8.08
C ILE A 248 4.34 -8.94 7.93
N ALA A 249 4.45 -10.24 7.61
CA ALA A 249 5.74 -10.89 7.37
C ALA A 249 6.48 -10.29 6.17
N ARG A 250 5.76 -9.91 5.10
CA ARG A 250 6.31 -9.20 3.93
C ARG A 250 6.91 -7.85 4.33
N ALA A 251 6.24 -7.08 5.18
CA ALA A 251 6.77 -5.84 5.70
C ALA A 251 7.94 -6.06 6.66
N ALA A 252 7.87 -7.11 7.49
CA ALA A 252 8.93 -7.45 8.44
C ALA A 252 10.26 -7.85 7.78
N VAL A 253 10.21 -8.58 6.64
CA VAL A 253 11.44 -9.01 5.94
C VAL A 253 12.16 -7.84 5.26
N ALA A 254 11.43 -6.79 4.89
CA ALA A 254 11.98 -5.56 4.31
C ALA A 254 12.74 -4.73 5.34
N ASP A 255 12.38 -4.86 6.63
CA ASP A 255 12.99 -4.18 7.78
C ASP A 255 13.09 -2.64 7.61
N PRO A 256 12.00 -1.95 7.24
CA PRO A 256 12.01 -0.52 6.99
C PRO A 256 12.01 0.27 8.31
N PRO A 257 12.67 1.46 8.39
CA PRO A 257 12.64 2.32 9.57
C PRO A 257 11.29 3.02 9.78
N VAL A 258 10.50 3.17 8.73
CA VAL A 258 9.17 3.80 8.77
C VAL A 258 8.11 2.83 8.29
N LEU A 259 7.02 2.76 9.03
CA LEU A 259 5.86 1.92 8.73
C LEU A 259 4.61 2.76 8.52
N ILE A 260 3.82 2.38 7.55
CA ILE A 260 2.48 2.90 7.30
C ILE A 260 1.51 1.74 7.42
N LEU A 261 0.59 1.84 8.37
CA LEU A 261 -0.33 0.77 8.71
C LEU A 261 -1.77 1.25 8.57
N ASP A 262 -2.57 0.53 7.79
CA ASP A 262 -4.00 0.75 7.70
C ASP A 262 -4.72 -0.41 8.40
N GLU A 263 -5.30 -0.11 9.57
CA GLU A 263 -5.80 -1.11 10.53
C GLU A 263 -7.32 -1.25 10.43
N ALA A 264 -7.84 -1.84 9.36
CA ALA A 264 -9.23 -2.23 9.33
C ALA A 264 -9.36 -3.76 9.31
N THR A 265 -9.92 -4.32 10.36
CA THR A 265 -10.17 -5.75 10.49
C THR A 265 -11.64 -5.98 10.79
N SER A 266 -12.48 -5.93 9.78
CA SER A 266 -13.83 -6.46 9.85
C SER A 266 -13.79 -7.96 9.51
N SER A 267 -14.39 -8.82 10.36
CA SER A 267 -14.67 -10.23 10.07
C SER A 267 -13.53 -11.25 10.29
N ILE A 268 -12.65 -11.02 11.26
CA ILE A 268 -11.62 -11.99 11.68
C ILE A 268 -12.01 -12.55 13.05
N ASP A 269 -11.81 -13.87 13.25
CA ASP A 269 -12.05 -14.49 14.57
C ASP A 269 -11.09 -13.94 15.64
N THR A 270 -11.56 -13.88 16.88
CA THR A 270 -10.84 -13.25 18.02
C THR A 270 -9.44 -13.84 18.26
N ARG A 271 -9.25 -15.14 18.00
CA ARG A 271 -7.93 -15.78 18.21
C ARG A 271 -6.92 -15.33 17.16
N THR A 272 -7.33 -15.30 15.90
CA THR A 272 -6.50 -14.83 14.78
C THR A 272 -6.23 -13.32 14.91
N GLU A 273 -7.23 -12.57 15.37
CA GLU A 273 -7.08 -11.15 15.65
C GLU A 273 -5.98 -10.87 16.69
N ALA A 274 -5.94 -11.63 17.79
CA ALA A 274 -4.87 -11.50 18.79
C ALA A 274 -3.48 -11.83 18.22
N LEU A 275 -3.37 -12.78 17.28
CA LEU A 275 -2.12 -13.10 16.60
C LEU A 275 -1.67 -11.96 15.68
N ILE A 276 -2.60 -11.36 14.94
CA ILE A 276 -2.35 -10.20 14.06
C ILE A 276 -1.86 -9.03 14.91
N GLN A 277 -2.57 -8.71 16.00
CA GLN A 277 -2.18 -7.62 16.90
C GLN A 277 -0.76 -7.82 17.42
N LYS A 278 -0.44 -9.01 17.93
CA LYS A 278 0.90 -9.33 18.40
C LYS A 278 1.96 -9.25 17.30
N GLY A 279 1.62 -9.65 16.06
CA GLY A 279 2.49 -9.51 14.90
C GLY A 279 2.72 -8.05 14.52
N MET A 280 1.68 -7.22 14.56
CA MET A 280 1.77 -5.78 14.35
C MET A 280 2.63 -5.11 15.42
N ASP A 281 2.43 -5.44 16.71
CA ASP A 281 3.23 -4.89 17.81
C ASP A 281 4.72 -5.21 17.63
N GLY A 282 5.05 -6.47 17.27
CA GLY A 282 6.42 -6.86 16.96
C GLY A 282 7.01 -6.18 15.74
N LEU A 283 6.17 -5.93 14.70
CA LEU A 283 6.59 -5.18 13.52
C LEU A 283 6.86 -3.70 13.84
N MET A 284 6.08 -3.09 14.73
CA MET A 284 6.20 -1.66 15.09
C MET A 284 7.37 -1.34 16.01
N GLU A 285 7.95 -2.34 16.68
CA GLU A 285 9.00 -2.13 17.70
C GLU A 285 10.24 -1.44 17.09
N GLY A 286 10.65 -0.32 17.68
CA GLY A 286 11.84 0.44 17.28
C GLY A 286 11.71 1.24 15.98
N ARG A 287 10.52 1.34 15.39
CA ARG A 287 10.28 2.02 14.11
C ARG A 287 9.37 3.23 14.27
N THR A 288 9.52 4.17 13.35
CA THR A 288 8.54 5.26 13.19
C THR A 288 7.30 4.71 12.52
N VAL A 289 6.14 4.91 13.13
CA VAL A 289 4.89 4.30 12.67
C VAL A 289 3.81 5.35 12.45
N PHE A 290 3.21 5.33 11.30
CA PHE A 290 1.97 6.03 10.98
C PHE A 290 0.86 4.99 10.87
N VAL A 291 -0.12 5.06 11.77
CA VAL A 291 -1.22 4.10 11.76
C VAL A 291 -2.56 4.81 11.60
N ILE A 292 -3.35 4.38 10.61
CA ILE A 292 -4.77 4.72 10.52
C ILE A 292 -5.48 3.77 11.48
N ALA A 293 -5.78 4.29 12.67
CA ALA A 293 -6.23 3.45 13.76
C ALA A 293 -7.76 3.28 13.73
N HIS A 294 -8.18 2.02 13.73
CA HIS A 294 -9.56 1.60 13.88
C HIS A 294 -9.79 0.81 15.17
N ARG A 295 -8.73 0.59 15.97
CA ARG A 295 -8.79 -0.14 17.24
C ARG A 295 -8.38 0.75 18.40
N LEU A 296 -9.11 0.62 19.49
CA LEU A 296 -8.84 1.35 20.74
C LEU A 296 -7.44 1.07 21.30
N SER A 297 -6.98 -0.19 21.23
CA SER A 297 -5.64 -0.60 21.72
C SER A 297 -4.52 0.11 20.98
N THR A 298 -4.62 0.24 19.66
CA THR A 298 -3.61 0.90 18.83
C THR A 298 -3.57 2.40 19.11
N VAL A 299 -4.74 3.03 19.23
CA VAL A 299 -4.84 4.47 19.58
C VAL A 299 -4.24 4.73 20.94
N ARG A 300 -4.60 3.92 21.95
CA ARG A 300 -4.14 4.09 23.33
C ARG A 300 -2.62 3.97 23.48
N ASN A 301 -2.01 3.07 22.70
CA ASN A 301 -0.57 2.78 22.77
C ASN A 301 0.28 3.66 21.82
N ALA A 302 -0.31 4.67 21.18
CA ALA A 302 0.41 5.61 20.33
C ALA A 302 1.11 6.69 21.16
N ASP A 303 2.31 7.10 20.73
CA ASP A 303 3.06 8.19 21.36
C ASP A 303 2.43 9.55 21.10
N ALA A 304 1.73 9.68 19.98
CA ALA A 304 0.89 10.84 19.69
C ALA A 304 -0.32 10.41 18.84
N ILE A 305 -1.45 11.00 19.16
CA ILE A 305 -2.71 10.87 18.43
C ILE A 305 -2.95 12.18 17.71
N ILE A 306 -3.28 12.09 16.43
CA ILE A 306 -3.65 13.24 15.60
C ILE A 306 -5.10 13.06 15.18
N VAL A 307 -5.94 13.98 15.63
CA VAL A 307 -7.37 14.01 15.27
C VAL A 307 -7.53 14.89 14.05
N LEU A 308 -8.11 14.30 13.01
CA LEU A 308 -8.34 14.94 11.72
C LEU A 308 -9.83 15.17 11.49
N GLU A 309 -10.17 16.37 11.11
CA GLU A 309 -11.50 16.74 10.68
C GLU A 309 -11.42 17.67 9.47
N HIS A 310 -12.17 17.37 8.42
CA HIS A 310 -12.23 18.17 7.18
C HIS A 310 -10.86 18.62 6.63
N GLY A 311 -9.84 17.76 6.73
CA GLY A 311 -8.50 18.03 6.20
C GLY A 311 -7.61 18.89 7.12
N HIS A 312 -8.04 19.17 8.34
CA HIS A 312 -7.28 19.91 9.34
C HIS A 312 -6.95 19.01 10.54
N ILE A 313 -5.84 19.30 11.20
CA ILE A 313 -5.55 18.76 12.52
C ILE A 313 -6.27 19.62 13.56
N ILE A 314 -7.24 19.04 14.25
CA ILE A 314 -8.02 19.74 15.30
C ILE A 314 -7.47 19.48 16.70
N GLU A 315 -6.90 18.28 16.92
CA GLU A 315 -6.26 17.93 18.19
C GLU A 315 -5.00 17.11 17.95
N ARG A 316 -4.02 17.29 18.86
CA ARG A 316 -2.81 16.47 18.96
C ARG A 316 -2.42 16.32 20.41
N GLY A 317 -2.04 15.11 20.82
CA GLY A 317 -1.58 14.80 22.17
C GLY A 317 -1.49 13.31 22.41
N THR A 318 -1.16 12.91 23.63
CA THR A 318 -1.24 11.53 24.10
C THR A 318 -2.69 11.17 24.42
N HIS A 319 -2.95 9.86 24.59
CA HIS A 319 -4.28 9.38 25.00
C HIS A 319 -4.82 10.10 26.25
N GLU A 320 -3.99 10.20 27.27
CA GLU A 320 -4.38 10.81 28.55
C GLU A 320 -4.64 12.32 28.44
N GLU A 321 -3.77 13.04 27.70
CA GLU A 321 -3.94 14.46 27.46
C GLU A 321 -5.23 14.79 26.71
N LEU A 322 -5.55 14.00 25.67
CA LEU A 322 -6.72 14.25 24.84
C LEU A 322 -8.02 13.84 25.56
N LEU A 323 -8.01 12.79 26.36
CA LEU A 323 -9.16 12.46 27.22
C LEU A 323 -9.43 13.57 28.25
N ALA A 324 -8.38 14.13 28.85
CA ALA A 324 -8.51 15.23 29.83
C ALA A 324 -9.10 16.52 29.23
N LYS A 325 -8.85 16.76 27.91
CA LYS A 325 -9.40 17.90 27.17
C LYS A 325 -10.90 17.81 26.92
N GLN A 326 -11.47 16.58 26.94
CA GLN A 326 -12.88 16.30 26.63
C GLN A 326 -13.35 16.86 25.27
N GLY A 327 -12.45 16.92 24.28
CA GLY A 327 -12.70 17.42 22.94
C GLY A 327 -13.24 16.35 21.99
N GLU A 328 -12.96 16.50 20.68
CA GLU A 328 -13.42 15.58 19.64
C GLU A 328 -12.85 14.17 19.83
N TYR A 329 -11.58 14.04 20.26
CA TYR A 329 -11.00 12.74 20.59
C TYR A 329 -11.80 12.00 21.66
N TYR A 330 -12.24 12.71 22.71
CA TYR A 330 -13.03 12.12 23.78
C TYR A 330 -14.35 11.54 23.22
N GLN A 331 -15.01 12.26 22.33
CA GLN A 331 -16.26 11.80 21.71
C GLN A 331 -16.02 10.58 20.80
N LEU A 332 -15.00 10.64 19.97
CA LEU A 332 -14.61 9.53 19.09
C LEU A 332 -14.24 8.28 19.90
N TYR A 333 -13.50 8.45 20.99
CA TYR A 333 -13.09 7.34 21.87
C TYR A 333 -14.30 6.64 22.51
N HIS A 334 -15.25 7.40 23.05
CA HIS A 334 -16.47 6.85 23.64
C HIS A 334 -17.38 6.21 22.57
N GLY A 335 -17.53 6.83 21.41
CA GLY A 335 -18.27 6.23 20.29
C GLY A 335 -17.66 4.92 19.78
N MET A 336 -16.34 4.81 19.74
CA MET A 336 -15.63 3.55 19.42
C MET A 336 -15.82 2.49 20.51
N PHE A 337 -15.95 2.89 21.76
CA PHE A 337 -16.17 1.96 22.89
C PHE A 337 -17.60 1.42 22.93
N GLU A 338 -18.59 2.18 22.50
CA GLU A 338 -19.99 1.74 22.44
C GLU A 338 -20.26 0.74 21.28
N LEU A 339 -19.37 0.70 20.28
CA LEU A 339 -19.50 -0.15 19.09
C LEU A 339 -18.61 -1.41 19.14
N SER A 340 -17.76 -1.55 20.14
CA SER A 340 -16.85 -2.69 20.35
C SER A 340 -17.34 -3.62 21.47
#